data_92f93857e6d0a35279cd9fad8fcc68ee
#
_entry.id   92f93857e6d0a35279cd9fad8fcc68ee
#
_cell.length_a   1.000
_cell.length_b   1.000
_cell.length_c   1.000
_cell.angle_alpha   90.00
_cell.angle_beta   90.00
_cell.angle_gamma   90.00
#
_symmetry.space_group_name_H-M   'P 1'
#
loop_
_entity.id
_entity.type
_entity.pdbx_description
1 polymer ?
#
loop_
_entity_poly.entity_id
_entity_poly.type
_entity_poly.pdbx_seq_one_letter_code
_entity_poly.pdbx_strand_id
1 'polypeptide(L)'
;MPAYRLILLALASSTFAHAELTLGVPAIELKPKPEDEEVQTTFKFRNSGDKTVKILGLESACSCLSSELDKAEYKPGEEGTGTATFKVSTFVGRHEKFVIATTDDPKQPEWQIHFILDVPAVVDIKPKTLQWFIGDEAAPKSCLVQFTGDAPMKIVQITPTRENVSFEWKELKEGREYLITVTPKTTQDITMGALKIETNSAIAKYRHQLAFFSISRKPEPEAAAKP
;
A
#
# COMPACT_ATOMS: atom_id res chain seq x y z
N MET A 1 -70.59 -39.52 -7.23
CA MET A 1 -69.16 -39.41 -7.48
C MET A 1 -68.81 -37.93 -7.46
N PRO A 2 -68.07 -37.35 -6.47
CA PRO A 2 -67.75 -35.94 -6.41
C PRO A 2 -66.41 -35.72 -7.14
N ALA A 3 -66.43 -34.80 -8.10
CA ALA A 3 -65.27 -34.38 -8.87
C ALA A 3 -64.42 -33.39 -8.01
N TYR A 4 -63.22 -33.81 -7.60
CA TYR A 4 -62.20 -32.92 -6.97
C TYR A 4 -61.56 -32.03 -8.05
N ARG A 5 -61.88 -30.73 -7.98
CA ARG A 5 -61.14 -29.70 -8.71
C ARG A 5 -59.80 -29.43 -7.99
N LEU A 6 -58.73 -29.87 -8.58
CA LEU A 6 -57.36 -29.46 -8.19
C LEU A 6 -57.21 -27.93 -8.53
N ILE A 7 -57.13 -27.08 -7.52
CA ILE A 7 -56.70 -25.71 -7.66
C ILE A 7 -55.16 -25.71 -7.62
N LEU A 8 -54.52 -25.57 -8.76
CA LEU A 8 -53.06 -25.30 -8.82
C LEU A 8 -52.81 -23.87 -8.34
N LEU A 9 -52.32 -23.74 -7.12
CA LEU A 9 -51.80 -22.47 -6.59
C LEU A 9 -50.42 -22.21 -7.24
N ALA A 10 -50.41 -21.38 -8.29
CA ALA A 10 -49.15 -20.90 -8.86
C ALA A 10 -48.46 -19.97 -7.84
N LEU A 11 -47.42 -20.44 -7.15
CA LEU A 11 -46.52 -19.59 -6.37
C LEU A 11 -45.77 -18.69 -7.39
N ALA A 12 -46.25 -17.45 -7.52
CA ALA A 12 -45.49 -16.41 -8.18
C ALA A 12 -44.28 -16.06 -7.32
N SER A 13 -43.12 -16.65 -7.62
CA SER A 13 -41.85 -16.23 -7.07
C SER A 13 -41.55 -14.83 -7.59
N SER A 14 -41.83 -13.80 -6.79
CA SER A 14 -41.42 -12.44 -7.10
C SER A 14 -39.89 -12.34 -6.96
N THR A 15 -39.19 -12.51 -8.05
CA THR A 15 -37.77 -12.16 -8.17
C THR A 15 -37.69 -10.65 -8.06
N PHE A 16 -37.19 -10.14 -6.95
CA PHE A 16 -36.92 -8.71 -6.80
C PHE A 16 -35.74 -8.37 -7.76
N ALA A 17 -36.08 -7.66 -8.81
CA ALA A 17 -35.12 -7.13 -9.77
C ALA A 17 -34.12 -6.21 -9.05
N HIS A 18 -32.84 -6.33 -9.32
CA HIS A 18 -31.76 -5.52 -8.73
C HIS A 18 -30.65 -5.25 -9.75
N ALA A 19 -29.91 -4.18 -9.52
CA ALA A 19 -28.67 -3.95 -10.24
C ALA A 19 -27.52 -4.68 -9.51
N GLU A 20 -26.50 -5.03 -10.25
CA GLU A 20 -25.29 -5.64 -9.67
C GLU A 20 -24.08 -5.27 -10.53
N LEU A 21 -23.23 -4.38 -10.01
CA LEU A 21 -21.98 -4.02 -10.67
C LEU A 21 -20.88 -5.01 -10.27
N THR A 22 -20.27 -5.63 -11.27
CA THR A 22 -19.23 -6.63 -11.05
C THR A 22 -17.99 -6.35 -11.89
N LEU A 23 -16.81 -6.57 -11.27
CA LEU A 23 -15.53 -6.67 -11.97
C LEU A 23 -15.29 -8.14 -12.30
N GLY A 24 -14.65 -8.42 -13.44
CA GLY A 24 -14.23 -9.77 -13.82
C GLY A 24 -13.06 -10.32 -12.98
N VAL A 25 -12.49 -9.51 -12.10
CA VAL A 25 -11.34 -9.81 -11.23
C VAL A 25 -11.56 -9.25 -9.83
N PRO A 26 -10.99 -9.85 -8.79
CA PRO A 26 -11.16 -9.36 -7.41
C PRO A 26 -10.46 -8.02 -7.15
N ALA A 27 -9.37 -7.74 -7.87
CA ALA A 27 -8.64 -6.48 -7.81
C ALA A 27 -7.89 -6.23 -9.13
N ILE A 28 -7.63 -4.97 -9.42
CA ILE A 28 -6.86 -4.53 -10.58
C ILE A 28 -5.41 -4.35 -10.13
N GLU A 29 -4.51 -5.16 -10.70
CA GLU A 29 -3.09 -5.12 -10.34
C GLU A 29 -2.31 -4.20 -11.27
N LEU A 30 -1.47 -3.33 -10.67
CA LEU A 30 -0.54 -2.45 -11.37
C LEU A 30 0.88 -2.70 -10.86
N LYS A 31 1.84 -2.69 -11.77
CA LYS A 31 3.28 -2.80 -11.48
C LYS A 31 4.02 -1.59 -12.03
N PRO A 32 3.93 -0.45 -11.36
CA PRO A 32 4.67 0.75 -11.76
C PRO A 32 6.17 0.49 -11.77
N LYS A 33 6.88 1.21 -12.63
CA LYS A 33 8.35 1.21 -12.59
C LYS A 33 8.86 2.09 -11.45
N PRO A 34 10.11 1.89 -11.02
CA PRO A 34 10.70 2.73 -9.97
C PRO A 34 10.68 4.24 -10.27
N GLU A 35 10.81 4.62 -11.54
CA GLU A 35 10.86 6.01 -12.02
C GLU A 35 9.49 6.63 -12.26
N ASP A 36 8.40 5.85 -12.31
CA ASP A 36 7.07 6.38 -12.60
C ASP A 36 6.64 7.37 -11.50
N GLU A 37 6.15 8.52 -11.92
CA GLU A 37 5.53 9.51 -11.05
C GLU A 37 4.01 9.34 -11.00
N GLU A 38 3.44 8.90 -12.13
CA GLU A 38 2.02 8.64 -12.32
C GLU A 38 1.82 7.40 -13.18
N VAL A 39 0.80 6.61 -12.88
CA VAL A 39 0.37 5.48 -13.71
C VAL A 39 -1.13 5.51 -13.89
N GLN A 40 -1.57 5.12 -15.06
CA GLN A 40 -2.97 5.03 -15.42
C GLN A 40 -3.33 3.60 -15.82
N THR A 41 -4.53 3.18 -15.46
CA THR A 41 -5.09 1.89 -15.90
C THR A 41 -6.54 2.06 -16.31
N THR A 42 -6.95 1.24 -17.25
CA THR A 42 -8.35 1.12 -17.67
C THR A 42 -8.88 -0.22 -17.20
N PHE A 43 -10.09 -0.24 -16.67
CA PHE A 43 -10.76 -1.45 -16.20
C PHE A 43 -12.15 -1.57 -16.80
N LYS A 44 -12.63 -2.80 -16.95
CA LYS A 44 -13.97 -3.11 -17.42
C LYS A 44 -14.80 -3.69 -16.30
N PHE A 45 -16.07 -3.37 -16.31
CA PHE A 45 -17.05 -3.91 -15.39
C PHE A 45 -18.37 -4.15 -16.14
N ARG A 46 -19.31 -4.79 -15.47
CA ARG A 46 -20.61 -5.10 -16.07
C ARG A 46 -21.72 -4.92 -15.05
N ASN A 47 -22.86 -4.43 -15.49
CA ASN A 47 -24.08 -4.58 -14.74
C ASN A 47 -24.65 -5.98 -14.99
N SER A 48 -24.41 -6.90 -14.05
CA SER A 48 -24.91 -8.30 -14.09
C SER A 48 -26.33 -8.45 -13.54
N GLY A 49 -26.89 -7.37 -13.00
CA GLY A 49 -28.26 -7.33 -12.52
C GLY A 49 -29.29 -7.23 -13.64
N ASP A 50 -30.55 -7.12 -13.27
CA ASP A 50 -31.71 -7.07 -14.18
C ASP A 50 -32.38 -5.69 -14.25
N LYS A 51 -31.79 -4.67 -13.59
CA LYS A 51 -32.19 -3.27 -13.65
C LYS A 51 -31.06 -2.37 -14.10
N THR A 52 -31.42 -1.23 -14.68
CA THR A 52 -30.49 -0.13 -14.91
C THR A 52 -29.96 0.38 -13.55
N VAL A 53 -28.66 0.60 -13.46
CA VAL A 53 -27.99 1.22 -12.33
C VAL A 53 -27.45 2.59 -12.72
N LYS A 54 -27.57 3.55 -11.83
CA LYS A 54 -26.97 4.87 -11.97
C LYS A 54 -25.89 5.08 -10.91
N ILE A 55 -24.70 5.50 -11.37
CA ILE A 55 -23.61 5.92 -10.50
C ILE A 55 -23.84 7.38 -10.13
N LEU A 56 -23.98 7.63 -8.84
CA LEU A 56 -24.23 8.96 -8.28
C LEU A 56 -22.96 9.73 -7.95
N GLY A 57 -21.86 9.01 -7.70
CA GLY A 57 -20.57 9.59 -7.36
C GLY A 57 -19.45 8.55 -7.32
N LEU A 58 -18.22 9.05 -7.41
CA LEU A 58 -16.99 8.27 -7.23
C LEU A 58 -16.14 8.94 -6.18
N GLU A 59 -15.78 8.20 -5.13
CA GLU A 59 -14.92 8.68 -4.05
C GLU A 59 -13.66 7.81 -3.97
N SER A 60 -12.51 8.46 -3.95
CA SER A 60 -11.21 7.81 -3.81
C SER A 60 -10.75 7.86 -2.37
N ALA A 61 -10.15 6.78 -1.88
CA ALA A 61 -9.63 6.66 -0.51
C ALA A 61 -8.46 7.62 -0.20
N CYS A 62 -7.86 8.28 -1.21
CA CYS A 62 -6.78 9.25 -1.05
C CYS A 62 -6.74 10.24 -2.22
N SER A 63 -6.10 11.38 -2.01
CA SER A 63 -5.80 12.34 -3.09
C SER A 63 -4.77 11.84 -4.12
N CYS A 64 -4.20 10.66 -3.88
CA CYS A 64 -3.25 9.99 -4.76
C CYS A 64 -3.92 9.18 -5.88
N LEU A 65 -5.24 9.04 -5.86
CA LEU A 65 -6.04 8.28 -6.80
C LEU A 65 -7.18 9.14 -7.31
N SER A 66 -7.33 9.22 -8.63
CA SER A 66 -8.53 9.72 -9.29
C SER A 66 -9.12 8.65 -10.21
N SER A 67 -10.43 8.68 -10.41
CA SER A 67 -11.14 7.68 -11.21
C SER A 67 -12.30 8.32 -11.95
N GLU A 68 -12.53 7.85 -13.16
CA GLU A 68 -13.60 8.28 -14.05
C GLU A 68 -14.25 7.06 -14.71
N LEU A 69 -15.55 7.15 -15.01
CA LEU A 69 -16.27 6.14 -15.77
C LEU A 69 -16.70 6.73 -17.12
N ASP A 70 -16.87 5.85 -18.11
CA ASP A 70 -17.29 6.25 -19.46
C ASP A 70 -18.69 6.87 -19.51
N LYS A 71 -19.56 6.57 -18.53
CA LYS A 71 -20.90 7.14 -18.36
C LYS A 71 -21.43 6.92 -16.95
N ALA A 72 -22.59 7.51 -16.67
CA ALA A 72 -23.22 7.44 -15.34
C ALA A 72 -24.29 6.34 -15.22
N GLU A 73 -24.81 5.77 -16.31
CA GLU A 73 -25.91 4.80 -16.29
C GLU A 73 -25.58 3.56 -17.11
N TYR A 74 -25.89 2.37 -16.56
CA TYR A 74 -25.62 1.07 -17.17
C TYR A 74 -26.85 0.18 -17.12
N LYS A 75 -27.35 -0.24 -18.30
CA LYS A 75 -28.49 -1.14 -18.45
C LYS A 75 -28.11 -2.58 -18.04
N PRO A 76 -29.11 -3.44 -17.78
CA PRO A 76 -28.90 -4.86 -17.59
C PRO A 76 -28.01 -5.48 -18.67
N GLY A 77 -26.97 -6.19 -18.23
CA GLY A 77 -26.00 -6.85 -19.10
C GLY A 77 -25.00 -5.91 -19.79
N GLU A 78 -25.08 -4.60 -19.58
CA GLU A 78 -24.21 -3.64 -20.22
C GLU A 78 -22.82 -3.60 -19.57
N GLU A 79 -21.78 -3.50 -20.42
CA GLU A 79 -20.41 -3.30 -19.98
C GLU A 79 -20.11 -1.80 -19.87
N GLY A 80 -19.35 -1.45 -18.83
CA GLY A 80 -18.78 -0.14 -18.61
C GLY A 80 -17.26 -0.18 -18.60
N THR A 81 -16.66 0.97 -18.81
CA THR A 81 -15.23 1.16 -18.75
C THR A 81 -14.92 2.27 -17.77
N GLY A 82 -13.95 2.02 -16.89
CA GLY A 82 -13.41 3.02 -15.98
C GLY A 82 -11.92 3.24 -16.23
N THR A 83 -11.46 4.41 -15.87
CA THR A 83 -10.05 4.79 -15.85
C THR A 83 -9.68 5.20 -14.45
N ALA A 84 -8.53 4.72 -13.96
CA ALA A 84 -7.96 5.11 -12.68
C ALA A 84 -6.53 5.62 -12.88
N THR A 85 -6.22 6.75 -12.26
CA THR A 85 -4.92 7.42 -12.34
C THR A 85 -4.34 7.53 -10.93
N PHE A 86 -3.12 7.05 -10.75
CA PHE A 86 -2.39 7.02 -9.47
C PHE A 86 -1.14 7.86 -9.52
N LYS A 87 -0.98 8.78 -8.56
CA LYS A 87 0.28 9.47 -8.29
C LYS A 87 1.14 8.57 -7.42
N VAL A 88 2.19 7.99 -8.01
CA VAL A 88 3.04 6.96 -7.36
C VAL A 88 4.46 7.43 -7.03
N SER A 89 4.73 8.72 -7.19
CA SER A 89 6.06 9.33 -6.97
C SER A 89 6.65 9.07 -5.57
N THR A 90 5.82 8.81 -4.56
CA THR A 90 6.24 8.52 -3.18
C THR A 90 6.02 7.07 -2.77
N PHE A 91 5.44 6.24 -3.62
CA PHE A 91 5.09 4.87 -3.28
C PHE A 91 6.29 3.93 -3.46
N VAL A 92 6.46 3.02 -2.50
CA VAL A 92 7.45 1.93 -2.52
C VAL A 92 6.81 0.72 -1.88
N GLY A 93 6.93 -0.45 -2.52
CA GLY A 93 6.33 -1.70 -2.06
C GLY A 93 4.86 -1.85 -2.49
N ARG A 94 4.16 -2.76 -1.81
CA ARG A 94 2.76 -3.10 -2.10
C ARG A 94 1.81 -2.13 -1.40
N HIS A 95 0.90 -1.57 -2.18
CA HIS A 95 -0.16 -0.69 -1.70
C HIS A 95 -1.52 -1.17 -2.19
N GLU A 96 -2.51 -1.17 -1.31
CA GLU A 96 -3.91 -1.42 -1.64
C GLU A 96 -4.68 -0.12 -1.60
N LYS A 97 -5.47 0.14 -2.64
CA LYS A 97 -6.30 1.33 -2.82
C LYS A 97 -7.66 0.91 -3.33
N PHE A 98 -8.65 1.74 -3.07
CA PHE A 98 -9.99 1.49 -3.58
C PHE A 98 -10.69 2.80 -3.96
N VAL A 99 -11.65 2.67 -4.85
CA VAL A 99 -12.64 3.68 -5.21
C VAL A 99 -14.00 3.15 -4.79
N ILE A 100 -14.80 3.98 -4.17
CA ILE A 100 -16.21 3.70 -3.86
C ILE A 100 -17.08 4.41 -4.88
N ALA A 101 -17.86 3.65 -5.62
CA ALA A 101 -18.92 4.17 -6.46
C ALA A 101 -20.23 4.11 -5.68
N THR A 102 -20.88 5.26 -5.46
CA THR A 102 -22.22 5.33 -4.89
C THR A 102 -23.25 5.10 -5.99
N THR A 103 -24.23 4.24 -5.76
CA THR A 103 -25.25 3.89 -6.73
C THR A 103 -26.66 4.24 -6.25
N ASP A 104 -27.64 4.24 -7.16
CA ASP A 104 -29.06 4.39 -6.85
C ASP A 104 -29.77 3.06 -6.51
N ASP A 105 -29.06 1.92 -6.53
CA ASP A 105 -29.63 0.63 -6.14
C ASP A 105 -29.53 0.43 -4.62
N PRO A 106 -30.69 0.30 -3.91
CA PRO A 106 -30.67 0.09 -2.46
C PRO A 106 -30.08 -1.25 -2.02
N LYS A 107 -29.89 -2.22 -2.92
CA LYS A 107 -29.24 -3.50 -2.62
C LYS A 107 -27.71 -3.43 -2.77
N GLN A 108 -27.22 -2.53 -3.61
CA GLN A 108 -25.80 -2.25 -3.79
C GLN A 108 -25.57 -0.72 -3.76
N PRO A 109 -25.83 -0.05 -2.62
CA PRO A 109 -25.70 1.40 -2.53
C PRO A 109 -24.26 1.88 -2.73
N GLU A 110 -23.29 0.98 -2.46
CA GLU A 110 -21.87 1.20 -2.69
C GLU A 110 -21.26 0.02 -3.44
N TRP A 111 -20.42 0.34 -4.40
CA TRP A 111 -19.59 -0.62 -5.12
C TRP A 111 -18.13 -0.25 -5.00
N GLN A 112 -17.31 -1.16 -4.46
CA GLN A 112 -15.89 -0.94 -4.25
C GLN A 112 -15.07 -1.54 -5.38
N ILE A 113 -14.19 -0.74 -5.95
CA ILE A 113 -13.24 -1.11 -6.97
C ILE A 113 -11.86 -1.14 -6.34
N HIS A 114 -11.27 -2.33 -6.24
CA HIS A 114 -9.99 -2.54 -5.58
C HIS A 114 -8.82 -2.50 -6.56
N PHE A 115 -7.72 -1.86 -6.14
CA PHE A 115 -6.47 -1.75 -6.86
C PHE A 115 -5.31 -2.19 -5.98
N ILE A 116 -4.39 -2.92 -6.57
CA ILE A 116 -3.14 -3.34 -5.94
C ILE A 116 -1.99 -2.76 -6.76
N LEU A 117 -1.19 -1.90 -6.15
CA LEU A 117 0.02 -1.34 -6.74
C LEU A 117 1.22 -2.02 -6.09
N ASP A 118 2.09 -2.60 -6.90
CA ASP A 118 3.35 -3.19 -6.45
C ASP A 118 4.52 -2.41 -7.04
N VAL A 119 4.98 -1.40 -6.29
CA VAL A 119 6.07 -0.50 -6.70
C VAL A 119 7.39 -1.07 -6.21
N PRO A 120 8.36 -1.37 -7.10
CA PRO A 120 9.62 -1.96 -6.68
C PRO A 120 10.35 -1.14 -5.62
N ALA A 121 10.79 -1.80 -4.55
CA ALA A 121 11.67 -1.22 -3.55
C ALA A 121 13.13 -1.42 -4.00
N VAL A 122 13.73 -0.40 -4.60
CA VAL A 122 15.12 -0.49 -5.09
C VAL A 122 16.17 -0.15 -4.03
N VAL A 123 15.75 0.26 -2.85
CA VAL A 123 16.61 0.47 -1.67
C VAL A 123 16.07 -0.34 -0.51
N ASP A 124 16.90 -1.23 0.02
CA ASP A 124 16.59 -2.04 1.19
C ASP A 124 17.60 -1.76 2.30
N ILE A 125 17.13 -1.58 3.54
CA ILE A 125 17.96 -1.31 4.72
C ILE A 125 17.59 -2.31 5.81
N LYS A 126 18.54 -3.19 6.15
CA LYS A 126 18.33 -4.27 7.11
C LYS A 126 19.43 -4.36 8.18
N PRO A 127 19.07 -4.34 9.46
CA PRO A 127 17.76 -3.93 9.99
C PRO A 127 17.53 -2.42 9.76
N LYS A 128 16.27 -2.02 9.58
CA LYS A 128 15.93 -0.60 9.38
C LYS A 128 16.06 0.23 10.66
N THR A 129 16.02 -0.42 11.83
CA THR A 129 16.19 0.19 13.15
C THR A 129 17.26 -0.56 13.92
N LEU A 130 18.27 0.16 14.39
CA LEU A 130 19.28 -0.33 15.32
C LEU A 130 18.81 0.00 16.73
N GLN A 131 18.63 -1.01 17.58
CA GLN A 131 18.02 -0.86 18.89
C GLN A 131 18.98 -1.26 20.01
N TRP A 132 19.06 -0.41 21.03
CA TRP A 132 19.68 -0.68 22.35
C TRP A 132 18.65 -0.49 23.45
N PHE A 133 18.89 -1.07 24.59
CA PHE A 133 18.09 -0.82 25.78
C PHE A 133 18.90 -0.04 26.81
N ILE A 134 18.20 0.68 27.69
CA ILE A 134 18.82 1.42 28.79
C ILE A 134 19.67 0.46 29.63
N GLY A 135 20.95 0.84 29.85
CA GLY A 135 21.92 0.05 30.58
C GLY A 135 22.62 -1.05 29.77
N ASP A 136 22.30 -1.24 28.50
CA ASP A 136 23.09 -2.11 27.63
C ASP A 136 24.51 -1.54 27.44
N GLU A 137 25.45 -2.39 27.07
CA GLU A 137 26.75 -1.94 26.56
C GLU A 137 26.52 -1.06 25.32
N ALA A 138 27.27 0.05 25.22
CA ALA A 138 27.25 0.92 24.05
C ALA A 138 28.00 0.28 22.86
N ALA A 139 27.73 -1.00 22.58
CA ALA A 139 28.37 -1.76 21.51
C ALA A 139 27.90 -1.29 20.13
N PRO A 140 28.77 -1.29 19.10
CA PRO A 140 28.39 -0.94 17.73
C PRO A 140 27.40 -1.93 17.16
N LYS A 141 26.41 -1.43 16.42
CA LYS A 141 25.47 -2.22 15.64
C LYS A 141 25.47 -1.73 14.20
N SER A 142 25.24 -2.63 13.26
CA SER A 142 25.32 -2.31 11.85
C SER A 142 24.00 -2.61 11.13
N CYS A 143 23.72 -1.83 10.10
CA CYS A 143 22.72 -2.15 9.09
C CYS A 143 23.36 -2.21 7.71
N LEU A 144 22.81 -3.09 6.87
CA LEU A 144 23.18 -3.24 5.48
C LEU A 144 22.21 -2.42 4.62
N VAL A 145 22.73 -1.55 3.77
CA VAL A 145 21.98 -0.84 2.74
C VAL A 145 22.27 -1.54 1.41
N GLN A 146 21.20 -2.02 0.76
CA GLN A 146 21.29 -2.70 -0.54
C GLN A 146 20.54 -1.93 -1.61
N PHE A 147 21.17 -1.74 -2.76
CA PHE A 147 20.58 -1.15 -3.95
C PHE A 147 20.31 -2.24 -4.98
N THR A 148 19.03 -2.56 -5.20
CA THR A 148 18.56 -3.67 -6.05
C THR A 148 18.05 -3.22 -7.41
N GLY A 149 17.99 -1.90 -7.68
CA GLY A 149 17.60 -1.35 -8.98
C GLY A 149 18.60 -1.70 -10.09
N ASP A 150 18.25 -1.47 -11.34
CA ASP A 150 19.10 -1.78 -12.51
C ASP A 150 20.40 -0.97 -12.51
N ALA A 151 20.33 0.32 -12.23
CA ALA A 151 21.49 1.20 -12.15
C ALA A 151 22.19 1.11 -10.78
N PRO A 152 23.54 1.18 -10.73
CA PRO A 152 24.27 1.31 -9.48
C PRO A 152 23.94 2.64 -8.80
N MET A 153 23.90 2.64 -7.46
CA MET A 153 23.58 3.81 -6.66
C MET A 153 24.64 3.98 -5.57
N LYS A 154 25.09 5.22 -5.33
CA LYS A 154 26.09 5.52 -4.32
C LYS A 154 25.50 6.32 -3.19
N ILE A 155 25.92 6.04 -1.95
CA ILE A 155 25.69 6.93 -0.82
C ILE A 155 26.64 8.12 -0.98
N VAL A 156 26.10 9.33 -0.96
CA VAL A 156 26.85 10.59 -1.11
C VAL A 156 27.15 11.18 0.25
N GLN A 157 26.17 11.11 1.16
CA GLN A 157 26.27 11.68 2.49
C GLN A 157 25.38 10.93 3.49
N ILE A 158 25.84 10.89 4.74
CA ILE A 158 25.02 10.46 5.88
C ILE A 158 25.06 11.55 6.93
N THR A 159 23.88 11.94 7.45
CA THR A 159 23.75 12.97 8.50
C THR A 159 22.88 12.41 9.63
N PRO A 160 23.36 12.36 10.87
CA PRO A 160 22.56 11.93 12.00
C PRO A 160 21.61 13.04 12.44
N THR A 161 20.42 12.69 12.89
CA THR A 161 19.44 13.64 13.46
C THR A 161 19.71 13.94 14.95
N ARG A 162 20.66 13.25 15.57
CA ARG A 162 21.10 13.39 16.96
C ARG A 162 22.61 13.24 17.06
N GLU A 163 23.23 14.02 17.92
CA GLU A 163 24.69 14.02 18.11
C GLU A 163 25.18 12.98 19.14
N ASN A 164 24.29 12.24 19.77
CA ASN A 164 24.61 11.23 20.78
C ASN A 164 25.02 9.87 20.22
N VAL A 165 25.21 9.76 18.92
CA VAL A 165 25.77 8.59 18.25
C VAL A 165 26.96 9.00 17.40
N SER A 166 27.92 8.08 17.24
CA SER A 166 28.91 8.10 16.18
C SER A 166 28.52 7.07 15.13
N PHE A 167 28.96 7.28 13.91
CA PHE A 167 28.73 6.32 12.84
C PHE A 167 29.90 6.31 11.85
N GLU A 168 30.07 5.19 11.22
CA GLU A 168 30.96 4.98 10.08
C GLU A 168 30.22 4.19 9.00
N TRP A 169 30.66 4.30 7.77
CA TRP A 169 30.11 3.51 6.68
C TRP A 169 31.16 3.16 5.66
N LYS A 170 30.97 2.01 5.02
CA LYS A 170 31.86 1.52 3.96
C LYS A 170 31.07 0.87 2.85
N GLU A 171 31.55 1.02 1.64
CA GLU A 171 31.06 0.29 0.48
C GLU A 171 31.59 -1.14 0.54
N LEU A 172 30.68 -2.14 0.47
CA LEU A 172 31.04 -3.56 0.42
C LEU A 172 31.07 -4.08 -1.01
N LYS A 173 30.14 -3.57 -1.84
CA LYS A 173 30.04 -3.90 -3.25
C LYS A 173 29.71 -2.62 -4.01
N GLU A 174 30.52 -2.32 -5.02
CA GLU A 174 30.45 -1.05 -5.74
C GLU A 174 29.05 -0.75 -6.26
N GLY A 175 28.49 0.39 -5.81
CA GLY A 175 27.16 0.88 -6.15
C GLY A 175 25.99 -0.03 -5.77
N ARG A 176 26.21 -1.02 -4.88
CA ARG A 176 25.20 -2.03 -4.55
C ARG A 176 25.00 -2.27 -3.06
N GLU A 177 26.08 -2.29 -2.27
CA GLU A 177 25.99 -2.67 -0.87
C GLU A 177 26.89 -1.79 0.00
N TYR A 178 26.31 -1.27 1.07
CA TYR A 178 26.98 -0.43 2.06
C TYR A 178 26.68 -0.93 3.46
N LEU A 179 27.69 -1.03 4.29
CA LEU A 179 27.55 -1.31 5.72
C LEU A 179 27.66 0.00 6.48
N ILE A 180 26.63 0.33 7.27
CA ILE A 180 26.62 1.48 8.17
C ILE A 180 26.70 0.93 9.59
N THR A 181 27.71 1.33 10.35
CA THR A 181 27.90 0.95 11.76
C THR A 181 27.63 2.17 12.64
N VAL A 182 26.77 2.02 13.63
CA VAL A 182 26.38 3.07 14.58
C VAL A 182 26.79 2.64 15.97
N THR A 183 27.39 3.57 16.71
CA THR A 183 27.79 3.37 18.11
C THR A 183 27.19 4.49 18.96
N PRO A 184 26.34 4.21 19.94
CA PRO A 184 25.83 5.24 20.86
C PRO A 184 26.95 5.72 21.79
N LYS A 185 26.97 7.02 22.10
CA LYS A 185 27.92 7.58 23.10
C LYS A 185 27.57 7.11 24.50
N THR A 186 26.31 6.86 24.78
CA THR A 186 25.75 6.32 26.03
C THR A 186 24.44 5.62 25.76
N THR A 187 24.09 4.68 26.64
CA THR A 187 22.79 3.99 26.65
C THR A 187 21.97 4.32 27.91
N GLN A 188 22.35 5.36 28.67
CA GLN A 188 21.67 5.72 29.92
C GLN A 188 20.35 6.48 29.69
N ASP A 189 20.21 7.14 28.57
CA ASP A 189 19.06 7.98 28.26
C ASP A 189 18.24 7.45 27.10
N ILE A 190 16.91 7.58 27.21
CA ILE A 190 16.00 7.26 26.09
C ILE A 190 16.33 8.19 24.92
N THR A 191 16.58 7.60 23.79
CA THR A 191 16.90 8.32 22.57
C THR A 191 16.23 7.67 21.36
N MET A 192 15.73 8.51 20.46
CA MET A 192 15.30 8.09 19.13
C MET A 192 15.88 9.05 18.10
N GLY A 193 16.38 8.50 17.03
CA GLY A 193 16.95 9.28 15.94
C GLY A 193 17.02 8.49 14.64
N ALA A 194 17.51 9.15 13.62
CA ALA A 194 17.73 8.56 12.31
C ALA A 194 19.06 9.03 11.71
N LEU A 195 19.61 8.20 10.86
CA LEU A 195 20.63 8.58 9.89
C LEU A 195 19.89 8.93 8.59
N LYS A 196 20.03 10.17 8.16
CA LYS A 196 19.59 10.62 6.84
C LYS A 196 20.66 10.22 5.84
N ILE A 197 20.32 9.29 4.96
CA ILE A 197 21.21 8.75 3.95
C ILE A 197 20.86 9.41 2.62
N GLU A 198 21.77 10.17 2.06
CA GLU A 198 21.63 10.78 0.76
C GLU A 198 22.32 9.93 -0.30
N THR A 199 21.62 9.68 -1.41
CA THR A 199 22.13 8.90 -2.54
C THR A 199 22.25 9.78 -3.79
N ASN A 200 23.01 9.31 -4.79
CA ASN A 200 23.09 9.95 -6.10
C ASN A 200 21.93 9.59 -7.03
N SER A 201 20.80 9.07 -6.52
CA SER A 201 19.66 8.69 -7.34
C SER A 201 19.07 9.87 -8.09
N ALA A 202 18.82 9.71 -9.38
CA ALA A 202 18.04 10.67 -10.18
C ALA A 202 16.55 10.62 -9.79
N ILE A 203 16.06 9.48 -9.26
CA ILE A 203 14.67 9.27 -8.86
C ILE A 203 14.46 9.86 -7.46
N ALA A 204 13.58 10.85 -7.34
CA ALA A 204 13.41 11.65 -6.11
C ALA A 204 13.14 10.81 -4.86
N LYS A 205 12.26 9.79 -4.94
CA LYS A 205 11.90 8.92 -3.80
C LYS A 205 13.04 8.06 -3.25
N TYR A 206 14.11 7.87 -4.01
CA TYR A 206 15.28 7.10 -3.58
C TYR A 206 16.46 7.98 -3.18
N ARG A 207 16.39 9.30 -3.43
CA ARG A 207 17.48 10.24 -3.10
C ARG A 207 17.73 10.33 -1.60
N HIS A 208 16.68 10.31 -0.79
CA HIS A 208 16.77 10.41 0.66
C HIS A 208 16.18 9.18 1.34
N GLN A 209 16.99 8.47 2.08
CA GLN A 209 16.62 7.28 2.83
C GLN A 209 16.86 7.47 4.32
N LEU A 210 16.20 6.67 5.15
CA LEU A 210 16.34 6.74 6.59
C LEU A 210 16.66 5.36 7.18
N ALA A 211 17.73 5.29 7.96
CA ALA A 211 17.97 4.23 8.91
C ALA A 211 17.74 4.77 10.32
N PHE A 212 17.05 4.04 11.17
CA PHE A 212 16.69 4.51 12.50
C PHE A 212 17.60 3.92 13.58
N PHE A 213 17.73 4.62 14.69
CA PHE A 213 18.33 4.09 15.90
C PHE A 213 17.50 4.49 17.11
N SER A 214 17.46 3.62 18.10
CA SER A 214 16.75 3.88 19.35
C SER A 214 17.45 3.28 20.56
N ILE A 215 17.36 3.99 21.68
CA ILE A 215 17.67 3.50 23.02
C ILE A 215 16.36 3.60 23.79
N SER A 216 15.81 2.48 24.23
CA SER A 216 14.51 2.40 24.89
C SER A 216 14.60 1.57 26.17
N ARG A 217 13.55 1.59 26.99
CA ARG A 217 13.45 0.66 28.13
C ARG A 217 13.25 -0.75 27.58
N LYS A 218 13.78 -1.77 28.27
CA LYS A 218 13.44 -3.16 27.95
C LYS A 218 11.93 -3.34 28.09
N PRO A 219 11.28 -4.03 27.13
CA PRO A 219 9.88 -4.38 27.30
C PRO A 219 9.74 -5.19 28.58
N GLU A 220 8.74 -4.85 29.40
CA GLU A 220 8.38 -5.64 30.57
C GLU A 220 7.92 -7.01 30.05
N PRO A 221 8.39 -8.14 30.65
CA PRO A 221 7.90 -9.45 30.25
C PRO A 221 6.38 -9.43 30.41
N GLU A 222 5.67 -9.73 29.31
CA GLU A 222 4.20 -9.88 29.32
C GLU A 222 3.85 -10.86 30.44
N ALA A 223 3.19 -10.36 31.50
CA ALA A 223 2.78 -11.18 32.62
C ALA A 223 1.95 -12.32 32.04
N ALA A 224 2.47 -13.56 32.13
CA ALA A 224 1.82 -14.75 31.64
C ALA A 224 0.35 -14.70 32.03
N ALA A 225 -0.53 -14.64 31.04
CA ALA A 225 -1.97 -14.70 31.26
C ALA A 225 -2.23 -15.92 32.15
N LYS A 226 -2.68 -15.69 33.38
CA LYS A 226 -3.09 -16.77 34.29
C LYS A 226 -4.22 -17.55 33.62
N PRO A 227 -4.17 -18.89 33.65
CA PRO A 227 -5.20 -19.75 33.09
C PRO A 227 -6.58 -19.56 33.73
#